data_55ebf0b265ccc7dd935530e51c008d3c
#
_entry.id   55ebf0b265ccc7dd935530e51c008d3c
#
_cell.length_a   1.000
_cell.length_b   1.000
_cell.length_c   1.000
_cell.angle_alpha   90.00
_cell.angle_beta   90.00
_cell.angle_gamma   90.00
#
_symmetry.space_group_name_H-M   'P 1'
#
loop_
_entity.id
_entity.type
_entity.pdbx_description
1 polymer ?
#
loop_
_entity_poly.entity_id
_entity_poly.type
_entity_poly.pdbx_seq_one_letter_code
_entity_poly.pdbx_strand_id
1 'polypeptide(L)'
;MNLHLFLSQIPKTPITLVPKIHKFPPFFQSIHYTYQTPNPQNSQIIHESEKICKILLRKTDFSTKSIADSLNSCSVNVSPLLVNEVVKKLSNSGVLALSFFRWAEKEKGFVYNAESYHGLIESLGKIKQFKMVWVLIDELKAKGLLSKEAFVLVSRRYARGRKVKEAIEAFERMEKYGLVCDDQDYNRLLDTLCKSSNVAKAQEVFDKWKGRRFKASVKAYTILLEGWGVEKNLLRLNEVYREMMCDGIEPDVVSYGIMIHAYCKVKKYDEAIEMFKEMERKKIKATPHVYCTLINGLGSEKRLVEALKYFELYKGSGFELEVFTYNSMVGAYCWSMRMDDAYKLVHEMRRCKIGPNTRTYDIILHHLIRGRRMNEAYSVFQKMSDDPGCEPTISTYEIMVRMFCNEDRIDMALRVWDQMKAKGVLPGMHSFSTLINSFCRENRLEDACGYFQEMLDMGMRPPVPMFDNLKRALLDEGKEETVKALWQKVEKLRKSPLVG
;
A
#
# COMPACT_ATOMS: atom_id res chain seq x y z
N MET A 1 23.44 35.83 -38.42
CA MET A 1 23.88 35.09 -39.63
C MET A 1 23.44 33.65 -39.52
N ASN A 2 22.40 33.39 -40.22
CA ASN A 2 21.77 32.14 -40.70
C ASN A 2 21.89 30.81 -39.93
N LEU A 3 20.79 30.48 -39.29
CA LEU A 3 20.44 29.18 -38.69
C LEU A 3 19.55 28.33 -39.64
N HIS A 4 19.65 28.49 -40.96
CA HIS A 4 18.71 27.91 -41.93
C HIS A 4 19.35 26.83 -42.86
N LEU A 5 20.52 26.30 -42.54
CA LEU A 5 21.25 25.39 -43.45
C LEU A 5 21.60 24.01 -42.91
N PHE A 6 20.91 23.51 -41.85
CA PHE A 6 21.17 22.17 -41.30
C PHE A 6 19.97 21.21 -41.28
N LEU A 7 18.88 21.51 -42.01
CA LEU A 7 17.66 20.67 -42.01
C LEU A 7 17.38 19.95 -43.36
N SER A 8 18.40 19.67 -44.18
CA SER A 8 18.15 19.06 -45.51
C SER A 8 18.95 17.79 -45.81
N GLN A 9 19.33 16.98 -44.84
CA GLN A 9 19.92 15.66 -45.14
C GLN A 9 19.50 14.61 -44.10
N ILE A 10 18.26 14.08 -44.18
CA ILE A 10 17.87 12.82 -43.59
C ILE A 10 17.18 11.98 -44.66
N PRO A 11 17.74 10.80 -45.05
CA PRO A 11 17.08 9.92 -46.01
C PRO A 11 15.89 9.18 -45.35
N LYS A 12 14.77 9.19 -46.06
CA LYS A 12 13.59 8.39 -45.78
C LYS A 12 13.80 6.95 -46.23
N THR A 13 13.90 6.01 -45.32
CA THR A 13 13.58 4.60 -45.63
C THR A 13 12.91 3.95 -44.40
N PRO A 14 11.85 3.16 -44.60
CA PRO A 14 11.14 2.49 -43.52
C PRO A 14 11.79 1.13 -43.22
N ILE A 15 12.20 0.89 -41.99
CA ILE A 15 12.61 -0.45 -41.56
C ILE A 15 11.68 -0.85 -40.39
N THR A 16 10.73 -1.70 -40.74
CA THR A 16 9.98 -2.56 -39.82
C THR A 16 10.92 -3.60 -39.23
N LEU A 17 11.26 -3.49 -37.95
CA LEU A 17 11.75 -4.59 -37.14
C LEU A 17 11.32 -4.37 -35.69
N VAL A 18 10.28 -5.10 -35.30
CA VAL A 18 9.79 -5.22 -33.92
C VAL A 18 10.71 -6.20 -33.18
N PRO A 19 11.46 -5.80 -32.18
CA PRO A 19 12.13 -6.74 -31.29
C PRO A 19 11.10 -7.30 -30.29
N LYS A 20 11.06 -8.60 -30.15
CA LYS A 20 10.27 -9.31 -29.13
C LYS A 20 10.64 -8.81 -27.74
N ILE A 21 9.67 -8.16 -27.08
CA ILE A 21 9.77 -7.75 -25.70
C ILE A 21 9.74 -9.01 -24.82
N HIS A 22 10.86 -9.32 -24.19
CA HIS A 22 10.90 -10.27 -23.09
C HIS A 22 10.08 -9.68 -21.91
N LYS A 23 9.05 -10.40 -21.50
CA LYS A 23 8.20 -10.06 -20.34
C LYS A 23 9.06 -10.04 -19.07
N PHE A 24 9.22 -8.87 -18.45
CA PHE A 24 9.74 -8.72 -17.11
C PHE A 24 8.73 -9.27 -16.08
N PRO A 25 9.20 -9.86 -14.97
CA PRO A 25 8.31 -10.31 -13.89
C PRO A 25 7.70 -9.10 -13.17
N PRO A 26 6.46 -9.24 -12.64
CA PRO A 26 5.71 -8.12 -12.09
C PRO A 26 6.14 -7.81 -10.65
N PHE A 27 7.09 -6.90 -10.48
CA PHE A 27 7.28 -6.17 -9.23
C PHE A 27 7.06 -4.68 -9.53
N PHE A 28 6.07 -4.10 -8.84
CA PHE A 28 5.55 -2.74 -9.04
C PHE A 28 4.79 -2.48 -10.35
N GLN A 29 3.66 -3.16 -10.54
CA GLN A 29 2.59 -2.55 -11.29
C GLN A 29 1.96 -1.46 -10.43
N SER A 30 2.28 -0.20 -10.73
CA SER A 30 1.33 0.89 -10.53
C SER A 30 0.05 0.46 -11.24
N ILE A 31 -1.01 0.26 -10.47
CA ILE A 31 -2.33 -0.08 -10.99
C ILE A 31 -2.82 1.14 -11.76
N HIS A 32 -2.54 1.16 -13.06
CA HIS A 32 -3.36 1.93 -13.97
C HIS A 32 -4.72 1.23 -14.00
N TYR A 33 -5.67 1.77 -13.26
CA TYR A 33 -7.08 1.50 -13.49
C TYR A 33 -7.45 2.03 -14.88
N THR A 34 -7.23 1.22 -15.92
CA THR A 34 -8.05 1.35 -17.13
C THR A 34 -9.45 0.95 -16.70
N TYR A 35 -10.36 1.91 -16.70
CA TYR A 35 -11.79 1.67 -16.63
C TYR A 35 -12.18 0.82 -17.84
N GLN A 36 -12.02 -0.51 -17.72
CA GLN A 36 -12.80 -1.45 -18.54
C GLN A 36 -14.21 -1.38 -17.97
N THR A 37 -15.16 -1.01 -18.80
CA THR A 37 -16.58 -1.15 -18.48
C THR A 37 -16.81 -2.57 -17.98
N PRO A 38 -17.35 -2.77 -16.76
CA PRO A 38 -17.52 -4.10 -16.21
C PRO A 38 -18.46 -4.89 -17.13
N ASN A 39 -18.03 -6.09 -17.49
CA ASN A 39 -18.87 -7.04 -18.21
C ASN A 39 -20.22 -7.17 -17.47
N PRO A 40 -21.39 -7.04 -18.10
CA PRO A 40 -22.70 -7.06 -17.45
C PRO A 40 -22.90 -8.24 -16.49
N GLN A 41 -22.34 -9.40 -16.81
CA GLN A 41 -22.37 -10.60 -15.95
C GLN A 41 -21.60 -10.41 -14.63
N ASN A 42 -20.46 -9.70 -14.64
CA ASN A 42 -19.71 -9.40 -13.43
C ASN A 42 -20.45 -8.43 -12.52
N SER A 43 -21.16 -7.45 -13.07
CA SER A 43 -21.96 -6.50 -12.29
C SER A 43 -23.11 -7.18 -11.54
N GLN A 44 -23.76 -8.15 -12.15
CA GLN A 44 -24.83 -8.92 -11.53
C GLN A 44 -24.31 -9.78 -10.35
N ILE A 45 -23.19 -10.49 -10.55
CA ILE A 45 -22.56 -11.34 -9.52
C ILE A 45 -22.13 -10.47 -8.33
N ILE A 46 -21.55 -9.29 -8.59
CA ILE A 46 -21.15 -8.35 -7.53
C ILE A 46 -22.36 -7.92 -6.71
N HIS A 47 -23.47 -7.53 -7.37
CA HIS A 47 -24.69 -7.12 -6.70
C HIS A 47 -25.34 -8.25 -5.88
N GLU A 48 -25.42 -9.47 -6.44
CA GLU A 48 -25.92 -10.64 -5.72
C GLU A 48 -25.06 -10.99 -4.51
N SER A 49 -23.73 -10.94 -4.65
CA SER A 49 -22.81 -11.19 -3.54
C SER A 49 -22.97 -10.16 -2.41
N GLU A 50 -23.22 -8.88 -2.74
CA GLU A 50 -23.49 -7.85 -1.73
C GLU A 50 -24.81 -8.10 -0.99
N LYS A 51 -25.86 -8.49 -1.70
CA LYS A 51 -27.14 -8.85 -1.10
C LYS A 51 -26.99 -10.01 -0.11
N ILE A 52 -26.28 -11.06 -0.52
CA ILE A 52 -25.96 -12.22 0.32
C ILE A 52 -25.16 -11.79 1.56
N CYS A 53 -24.08 -11.03 1.38
CA CYS A 53 -23.26 -10.57 2.49
C CYS A 53 -24.06 -9.70 3.49
N LYS A 54 -24.93 -8.80 3.00
CA LYS A 54 -25.81 -8.00 3.88
C LYS A 54 -26.77 -8.86 4.70
N ILE A 55 -27.32 -9.94 4.13
CA ILE A 55 -28.19 -10.87 4.85
C ILE A 55 -27.40 -11.62 5.92
N LEU A 56 -26.23 -12.15 5.57
CA LEU A 56 -25.40 -12.95 6.46
C LEU A 56 -24.82 -12.12 7.61
N LEU A 57 -24.38 -10.89 7.38
CA LEU A 57 -23.79 -10.02 8.40
C LEU A 57 -24.80 -9.51 9.45
N ARG A 58 -26.10 -9.56 9.16
CA ARG A 58 -27.16 -9.22 10.13
C ARG A 58 -27.46 -10.33 11.13
N LYS A 59 -26.95 -11.53 10.91
CA LYS A 59 -27.20 -12.70 11.76
C LYS A 59 -26.31 -12.73 12.99
N THR A 60 -26.88 -13.19 14.10
CA THR A 60 -26.13 -13.48 15.34
C THR A 60 -25.82 -14.96 15.48
N ASP A 61 -26.62 -15.83 14.83
CA ASP A 61 -26.37 -17.28 14.77
C ASP A 61 -25.76 -17.66 13.40
N PHE A 62 -24.55 -18.20 13.42
CA PHE A 62 -23.80 -18.61 12.27
C PHE A 62 -23.90 -20.12 11.97
N SER A 63 -24.91 -20.79 12.53
CA SER A 63 -25.16 -22.18 12.20
C SER A 63 -25.59 -22.35 10.74
N THR A 64 -25.21 -23.48 10.14
CA THR A 64 -25.55 -23.78 8.74
C THR A 64 -27.06 -23.81 8.52
N LYS A 65 -27.85 -24.18 9.56
CA LYS A 65 -29.31 -24.19 9.51
C LYS A 65 -29.89 -22.78 9.45
N SER A 66 -29.42 -21.87 10.32
CA SER A 66 -29.84 -20.47 10.32
C SER A 66 -29.49 -19.73 9.02
N ILE A 67 -28.36 -20.08 8.42
CA ILE A 67 -27.94 -19.55 7.12
C ILE A 67 -28.82 -20.10 6.00
N ALA A 68 -29.08 -21.41 5.98
CA ALA A 68 -29.96 -22.04 4.99
C ALA A 68 -31.36 -21.41 5.00
N ASP A 69 -31.98 -21.26 6.17
CA ASP A 69 -33.30 -20.63 6.29
C ASP A 69 -33.35 -19.22 5.70
N SER A 70 -32.25 -18.49 5.79
CA SER A 70 -32.17 -17.10 5.29
C SER A 70 -31.91 -17.01 3.79
N LEU A 71 -31.10 -17.90 3.25
CA LEU A 71 -30.69 -17.88 1.84
C LEU A 71 -31.68 -18.60 0.95
N ASN A 72 -32.35 -19.67 1.44
CA ASN A 72 -33.38 -20.38 0.72
C ASN A 72 -34.60 -19.50 0.40
N SER A 73 -34.88 -18.50 1.27
CA SER A 73 -35.91 -17.49 0.99
C SER A 73 -35.55 -16.51 -0.14
N CYS A 74 -34.32 -16.49 -0.58
CA CYS A 74 -33.79 -15.52 -1.56
C CYS A 74 -33.59 -16.07 -2.97
N SER A 75 -33.91 -17.34 -3.24
CA SER A 75 -33.75 -18.00 -4.55
C SER A 75 -32.35 -17.78 -5.17
N VAL A 76 -31.29 -18.00 -4.37
CA VAL A 76 -29.90 -17.77 -4.81
C VAL A 76 -29.47 -18.83 -5.80
N ASN A 77 -29.04 -18.42 -7.00
CA ASN A 77 -28.43 -19.33 -7.96
C ASN A 77 -26.94 -19.47 -7.67
N VAL A 78 -26.53 -20.62 -7.12
CA VAL A 78 -25.14 -20.87 -6.73
C VAL A 78 -24.27 -21.13 -7.93
N SER A 79 -23.30 -20.26 -8.17
CA SER A 79 -22.25 -20.44 -9.18
C SER A 79 -20.85 -20.33 -8.54
N PRO A 80 -19.81 -20.95 -9.13
CA PRO A 80 -18.43 -20.86 -8.60
C PRO A 80 -17.95 -19.43 -8.41
N LEU A 81 -18.28 -18.54 -9.34
CA LEU A 81 -17.91 -17.11 -9.27
C LEU A 81 -18.61 -16.39 -8.13
N LEU A 82 -19.91 -16.69 -7.91
CA LEU A 82 -20.65 -16.09 -6.80
C LEU A 82 -20.08 -16.55 -5.44
N VAL A 83 -19.77 -17.84 -5.32
CA VAL A 83 -19.18 -18.40 -4.08
C VAL A 83 -17.83 -17.75 -3.80
N ASN A 84 -16.95 -17.63 -4.80
CA ASN A 84 -15.66 -16.98 -4.66
C ASN A 84 -15.81 -15.53 -4.20
N GLU A 85 -16.73 -14.77 -4.81
CA GLU A 85 -16.93 -13.35 -4.49
C GLU A 85 -17.51 -13.16 -3.09
N VAL A 86 -18.47 -13.99 -2.66
CA VAL A 86 -18.99 -13.95 -1.29
C VAL A 86 -17.91 -14.30 -0.25
N VAL A 87 -17.14 -15.37 -0.47
CA VAL A 87 -16.05 -15.78 0.42
C VAL A 87 -15.00 -14.68 0.52
N LYS A 88 -14.67 -14.01 -0.59
CA LYS A 88 -13.75 -12.88 -0.63
C LYS A 88 -14.26 -11.68 0.18
N LYS A 89 -15.52 -11.30 0.00
CA LYS A 89 -16.16 -10.22 0.77
C LYS A 89 -16.25 -10.54 2.26
N LEU A 90 -16.47 -11.81 2.64
CA LEU A 90 -16.47 -12.29 4.02
C LEU A 90 -15.06 -12.58 4.58
N SER A 91 -14.01 -12.12 3.94
CA SER A 91 -12.62 -12.43 4.29
C SER A 91 -12.22 -12.07 5.73
N ASN A 92 -12.94 -11.19 6.40
CA ASN A 92 -12.71 -10.83 7.81
C ASN A 92 -13.67 -11.58 8.79
N SER A 93 -14.61 -12.36 8.27
CA SER A 93 -15.62 -13.12 9.02
C SER A 93 -15.52 -14.60 8.68
N GLY A 94 -14.36 -15.21 8.95
CA GLY A 94 -14.01 -16.56 8.49
C GLY A 94 -14.99 -17.66 8.92
N VAL A 95 -15.60 -17.58 10.12
CA VAL A 95 -16.63 -18.55 10.54
C VAL A 95 -17.87 -18.44 9.66
N LEU A 96 -18.31 -17.22 9.37
CA LEU A 96 -19.47 -16.96 8.51
C LEU A 96 -19.19 -17.39 7.06
N ALA A 97 -17.98 -17.11 6.56
CA ALA A 97 -17.56 -17.55 5.23
C ALA A 97 -17.59 -19.09 5.11
N LEU A 98 -17.10 -19.79 6.14
CA LEU A 98 -17.13 -21.25 6.17
C LEU A 98 -18.59 -21.78 6.23
N SER A 99 -19.44 -21.20 7.06
CA SER A 99 -20.84 -21.63 7.18
C SER A 99 -21.62 -21.38 5.88
N PHE A 100 -21.36 -20.25 5.20
CA PHE A 100 -21.90 -19.98 3.87
C PHE A 100 -21.42 -21.03 2.84
N PHE A 101 -20.13 -21.33 2.85
CA PHE A 101 -19.56 -22.33 1.94
C PHE A 101 -20.16 -23.71 2.16
N ARG A 102 -20.32 -24.14 3.43
CA ARG A 102 -20.96 -25.42 3.80
C ARG A 102 -22.45 -25.49 3.43
N TRP A 103 -23.13 -24.36 3.37
CA TRP A 103 -24.47 -24.28 2.81
C TRP A 103 -24.42 -24.41 1.28
N ALA A 104 -23.56 -23.65 0.61
CA ALA A 104 -23.43 -23.65 -0.85
C ALA A 104 -23.08 -25.04 -1.41
N GLU A 105 -22.28 -25.85 -0.68
CA GLU A 105 -21.95 -27.24 -1.06
C GLU A 105 -23.18 -28.15 -1.25
N LYS A 106 -24.31 -27.81 -0.64
CA LYS A 106 -25.55 -28.60 -0.70
C LYS A 106 -26.51 -28.15 -1.81
N GLU A 107 -26.22 -27.00 -2.42
CA GLU A 107 -27.09 -26.39 -3.41
C GLU A 107 -26.81 -26.93 -4.83
N LYS A 108 -27.85 -26.93 -5.66
CA LYS A 108 -27.69 -27.31 -7.09
C LYS A 108 -26.79 -26.29 -7.80
N GLY A 109 -25.90 -26.79 -8.64
CA GLY A 109 -24.94 -25.95 -9.39
C GLY A 109 -23.64 -25.67 -8.69
N PHE A 110 -23.46 -26.11 -7.44
CA PHE A 110 -22.19 -25.98 -6.75
C PHE A 110 -21.11 -26.84 -7.40
N VAL A 111 -19.96 -26.23 -7.65
CA VAL A 111 -18.76 -26.89 -8.19
C VAL A 111 -17.57 -26.56 -7.29
N TYR A 112 -16.87 -27.60 -6.83
CA TYR A 112 -15.64 -27.40 -6.06
C TYR A 112 -14.56 -26.75 -6.91
N ASN A 113 -13.96 -25.70 -6.40
CA ASN A 113 -12.80 -25.08 -7.00
C ASN A 113 -11.75 -24.68 -5.94
N ALA A 114 -10.48 -24.68 -6.31
CA ALA A 114 -9.38 -24.36 -5.42
C ALA A 114 -9.45 -22.92 -4.89
N GLU A 115 -9.98 -21.97 -5.68
CA GLU A 115 -10.04 -20.56 -5.33
C GLU A 115 -10.94 -20.28 -4.11
N SER A 116 -12.12 -20.91 -4.06
CA SER A 116 -13.02 -20.82 -2.89
C SER A 116 -12.35 -21.35 -1.63
N TYR A 117 -11.66 -22.47 -1.70
CA TYR A 117 -10.89 -23.01 -0.58
C TYR A 117 -9.75 -22.09 -0.17
N HIS A 118 -9.01 -21.50 -1.11
CA HIS A 118 -7.96 -20.52 -0.82
C HIS A 118 -8.53 -19.31 -0.08
N GLY A 119 -9.69 -18.81 -0.50
CA GLY A 119 -10.40 -17.73 0.20
C GLY A 119 -10.79 -18.10 1.63
N LEU A 120 -11.25 -19.34 1.87
CA LEU A 120 -11.58 -19.84 3.22
C LEU A 120 -10.32 -19.99 4.08
N ILE A 121 -9.26 -20.58 3.56
CA ILE A 121 -7.96 -20.70 4.25
C ILE A 121 -7.46 -19.32 4.67
N GLU A 122 -7.55 -18.34 3.76
CA GLU A 122 -7.17 -16.97 4.01
C GLU A 122 -8.01 -16.34 5.15
N SER A 123 -9.34 -16.51 5.11
CA SER A 123 -10.29 -15.95 6.07
C SER A 123 -10.15 -16.59 7.46
N LEU A 124 -10.10 -17.91 7.53
CA LEU A 124 -9.94 -18.65 8.78
C LEU A 124 -8.55 -18.43 9.39
N GLY A 125 -7.52 -18.30 8.54
CA GLY A 125 -6.16 -17.96 8.97
C GLY A 125 -6.09 -16.56 9.60
N LYS A 126 -6.86 -15.56 9.11
CA LYS A 126 -6.96 -14.23 9.73
C LYS A 126 -7.45 -14.30 11.17
N ILE A 127 -8.46 -15.14 11.46
CA ILE A 127 -9.02 -15.33 12.79
C ILE A 127 -8.33 -16.45 13.58
N LYS A 128 -7.17 -16.92 13.10
CA LYS A 128 -6.31 -17.93 13.74
C LYS A 128 -6.97 -19.31 13.97
N GLN A 129 -7.99 -19.68 13.20
CA GLN A 129 -8.66 -20.97 13.25
C GLN A 129 -7.87 -22.05 12.48
N PHE A 130 -6.61 -22.25 12.87
CA PHE A 130 -5.68 -23.11 12.13
C PHE A 130 -6.07 -24.61 12.12
N LYS A 131 -6.79 -25.09 13.14
CA LYS A 131 -7.31 -26.46 13.11
C LYS A 131 -8.23 -26.67 11.91
N MET A 132 -9.14 -25.71 11.69
CA MET A 132 -10.07 -25.77 10.57
C MET A 132 -9.37 -25.58 9.21
N VAL A 133 -8.34 -24.75 9.17
CA VAL A 133 -7.49 -24.61 7.97
C VAL A 133 -6.89 -25.94 7.53
N TRP A 134 -6.40 -26.76 8.46
CA TRP A 134 -5.87 -28.09 8.12
C TRP A 134 -6.94 -29.06 7.65
N VAL A 135 -8.15 -29.00 8.20
CA VAL A 135 -9.30 -29.77 7.68
C VAL A 135 -9.58 -29.42 6.22
N LEU A 136 -9.53 -28.13 5.85
CA LEU A 136 -9.71 -27.69 4.46
C LEU A 136 -8.58 -28.16 3.54
N ILE A 137 -7.34 -28.26 4.05
CA ILE A 137 -6.21 -28.82 3.29
C ILE A 137 -6.44 -30.31 3.00
N ASP A 138 -6.92 -31.08 3.99
CA ASP A 138 -7.22 -32.50 3.81
C ASP A 138 -8.38 -32.71 2.85
N GLU A 139 -9.41 -31.85 2.90
CA GLU A 139 -10.52 -31.86 1.94
C GLU A 139 -10.04 -31.56 0.52
N LEU A 140 -9.18 -30.53 0.34
CA LEU A 140 -8.57 -30.23 -0.98
C LEU A 140 -7.80 -31.43 -1.53
N LYS A 141 -7.06 -32.16 -0.67
CA LYS A 141 -6.35 -33.37 -1.06
C LYS A 141 -7.33 -34.46 -1.52
N ALA A 142 -8.37 -34.72 -0.73
CA ALA A 142 -9.38 -35.73 -1.04
C ALA A 142 -10.12 -35.45 -2.36
N LYS A 143 -10.28 -34.17 -2.71
CA LYS A 143 -10.94 -33.73 -3.97
C LYS A 143 -9.97 -33.61 -5.16
N GLY A 144 -8.68 -33.88 -4.98
CA GLY A 144 -7.67 -33.71 -6.04
C GLY A 144 -7.41 -32.26 -6.46
N LEU A 145 -7.79 -31.28 -5.62
CA LEU A 145 -7.65 -29.86 -5.88
C LEU A 145 -6.47 -29.21 -5.09
N LEU A 146 -5.69 -30.02 -4.37
CA LEU A 146 -4.60 -29.52 -3.55
C LEU A 146 -3.48 -28.94 -4.41
N SER A 147 -3.03 -27.75 -4.08
CA SER A 147 -1.96 -27.04 -4.78
C SER A 147 -0.92 -26.50 -3.80
N LYS A 148 0.30 -26.21 -4.27
CA LYS A 148 1.34 -25.52 -3.51
C LYS A 148 0.86 -24.19 -2.92
N GLU A 149 -0.01 -23.47 -3.67
CA GLU A 149 -0.55 -22.17 -3.24
C GLU A 149 -1.30 -22.27 -1.91
N ALA A 150 -2.04 -23.35 -1.66
CA ALA A 150 -2.73 -23.56 -0.39
C ALA A 150 -1.74 -23.56 0.80
N PHE A 151 -0.58 -24.20 0.67
CA PHE A 151 0.46 -24.22 1.70
C PHE A 151 1.16 -22.86 1.85
N VAL A 152 1.37 -22.13 0.75
CA VAL A 152 1.89 -20.76 0.79
C VAL A 152 0.96 -19.85 1.59
N LEU A 153 -0.35 -19.98 1.39
CA LEU A 153 -1.36 -19.25 2.16
C LEU A 153 -1.32 -19.60 3.65
N VAL A 154 -1.27 -20.90 3.98
CA VAL A 154 -1.18 -21.38 5.37
C VAL A 154 0.09 -20.86 6.05
N SER A 155 1.25 -21.01 5.41
CA SER A 155 2.53 -20.53 5.92
C SER A 155 2.50 -19.01 6.16
N ARG A 156 1.98 -18.24 5.20
CA ARG A 156 1.81 -16.78 5.32
C ARG A 156 0.90 -16.39 6.50
N ARG A 157 -0.18 -17.13 6.74
CA ARG A 157 -1.09 -16.87 7.86
C ARG A 157 -0.46 -17.19 9.21
N TYR A 158 0.28 -18.28 9.30
CA TYR A 158 1.06 -18.59 10.50
C TYR A 158 2.12 -17.52 10.78
N ALA A 159 2.89 -17.12 9.77
CA ALA A 159 3.93 -16.09 9.91
C ALA A 159 3.35 -14.75 10.39
N ARG A 160 2.26 -14.27 9.78
CA ARG A 160 1.54 -13.06 10.23
C ARG A 160 0.90 -13.21 11.60
N GLY A 161 0.55 -14.43 11.99
CA GLY A 161 0.05 -14.76 13.33
C GLY A 161 1.14 -14.86 14.39
N ARG A 162 2.40 -14.53 14.07
CA ARG A 162 3.61 -14.68 14.90
C ARG A 162 3.92 -16.13 15.31
N LYS A 163 3.44 -17.09 14.53
CA LYS A 163 3.69 -18.53 14.70
C LYS A 163 4.68 -19.01 13.64
N VAL A 164 5.94 -18.57 13.79
CA VAL A 164 6.97 -18.73 12.75
C VAL A 164 7.39 -20.17 12.58
N LYS A 165 7.50 -20.93 13.68
CA LYS A 165 7.84 -22.36 13.62
C LYS A 165 6.79 -23.12 12.81
N GLU A 166 5.52 -22.91 13.15
CA GLU A 166 4.40 -23.54 12.45
C GLU A 166 4.30 -23.10 10.97
N ALA A 167 4.76 -21.88 10.65
CA ALA A 167 4.83 -21.42 9.26
C ALA A 167 5.84 -22.23 8.44
N ILE A 168 7.01 -22.51 9.02
CA ILE A 168 8.05 -23.35 8.41
C ILE A 168 7.59 -24.80 8.33
N GLU A 169 7.02 -25.34 9.42
CA GLU A 169 6.47 -26.69 9.43
C GLU A 169 5.34 -26.89 8.40
N ALA A 170 4.48 -25.89 8.23
CA ALA A 170 3.44 -25.94 7.21
C ALA A 170 4.04 -26.06 5.80
N PHE A 171 5.13 -25.34 5.54
CA PHE A 171 5.86 -25.44 4.28
C PHE A 171 6.48 -26.84 4.12
N GLU A 172 7.17 -27.37 5.15
CA GLU A 172 7.79 -28.71 5.11
C GLU A 172 6.76 -29.83 4.93
N ARG A 173 5.49 -29.61 5.36
CA ARG A 173 4.40 -30.57 5.15
C ARG A 173 3.99 -30.74 3.68
N MET A 174 4.33 -29.80 2.79
CA MET A 174 4.04 -29.98 1.35
C MET A 174 4.56 -31.30 0.81
N GLU A 175 5.78 -31.67 1.17
CA GLU A 175 6.40 -32.93 0.73
C GLU A 175 5.61 -34.17 1.24
N LYS A 176 5.09 -34.12 2.48
CA LYS A 176 4.24 -35.17 3.05
C LYS A 176 2.90 -35.33 2.36
N TYR A 177 2.43 -34.28 1.71
CA TYR A 177 1.21 -34.29 0.91
C TYR A 177 1.45 -34.66 -0.55
N GLY A 178 2.72 -35.00 -0.91
CA GLY A 178 3.10 -35.43 -2.26
C GLY A 178 3.41 -34.29 -3.22
N LEU A 179 3.61 -33.06 -2.70
CA LEU A 179 3.98 -31.91 -3.52
C LEU A 179 5.50 -31.70 -3.49
N VAL A 180 6.13 -31.72 -4.66
CA VAL A 180 7.58 -31.50 -4.79
C VAL A 180 7.87 -30.01 -4.74
N CYS A 181 8.69 -29.59 -3.75
CA CYS A 181 9.14 -28.21 -3.63
C CYS A 181 10.25 -27.89 -4.64
N ASP A 182 10.20 -26.69 -5.20
CA ASP A 182 11.23 -26.14 -6.09
C ASP A 182 11.86 -24.87 -5.51
N ASP A 183 12.91 -24.33 -6.15
CA ASP A 183 13.62 -23.14 -5.68
C ASP A 183 12.69 -21.90 -5.56
N GLN A 184 11.62 -21.85 -6.35
CA GLN A 184 10.65 -20.74 -6.25
C GLN A 184 9.80 -20.84 -4.98
N ASP A 185 9.46 -22.06 -4.56
CA ASP A 185 8.69 -22.29 -3.34
C ASP A 185 9.51 -21.90 -2.11
N TYR A 186 10.81 -22.22 -2.08
CA TYR A 186 11.72 -21.76 -1.03
C TYR A 186 11.83 -20.23 -1.00
N ASN A 187 11.97 -19.60 -2.16
CA ASN A 187 11.98 -18.13 -2.25
C ASN A 187 10.66 -17.51 -1.73
N ARG A 188 9.51 -18.15 -1.98
CA ARG A 188 8.21 -17.72 -1.42
C ARG A 188 8.15 -17.82 0.09
N LEU A 189 8.74 -18.87 0.68
CA LEU A 189 8.84 -19.01 2.14
C LEU A 189 9.72 -17.90 2.72
N LEU A 190 10.92 -17.69 2.17
CA LEU A 190 11.84 -16.63 2.62
C LEU A 190 11.15 -15.24 2.55
N ASP A 191 10.51 -14.93 1.43
CA ASP A 191 9.75 -13.68 1.24
C ASP A 191 8.61 -13.53 2.27
N THR A 192 7.89 -14.63 2.54
CA THR A 192 6.82 -14.65 3.55
C THR A 192 7.35 -14.34 4.95
N LEU A 193 8.49 -14.92 5.32
CA LEU A 193 9.13 -14.69 6.62
C LEU A 193 9.64 -13.24 6.72
N CYS A 194 10.34 -12.74 5.70
CA CYS A 194 10.84 -11.36 5.65
C CYS A 194 9.71 -10.33 5.73
N LYS A 195 8.65 -10.47 4.94
CA LYS A 195 7.47 -9.59 4.95
C LYS A 195 6.65 -9.65 6.24
N SER A 196 6.87 -10.67 7.05
CA SER A 196 6.24 -10.82 8.38
C SER A 196 7.16 -10.36 9.52
N SER A 197 8.21 -9.60 9.21
CA SER A 197 9.22 -9.11 10.18
C SER A 197 9.92 -10.24 10.95
N ASN A 198 10.26 -11.32 10.25
CA ASN A 198 10.97 -12.47 10.81
C ASN A 198 12.23 -12.79 9.98
N VAL A 199 12.99 -11.76 9.64
CA VAL A 199 14.16 -11.88 8.74
C VAL A 199 15.24 -12.78 9.32
N ALA A 200 15.48 -12.70 10.63
CA ALA A 200 16.44 -13.59 11.30
C ALA A 200 16.08 -15.08 11.10
N LYS A 201 14.79 -15.41 11.18
CA LYS A 201 14.34 -16.79 10.90
C LYS A 201 14.39 -17.15 9.43
N ALA A 202 14.17 -16.20 8.53
CA ALA A 202 14.39 -16.42 7.11
C ALA A 202 15.86 -16.73 6.82
N GLN A 203 16.80 -16.01 7.45
CA GLN A 203 18.24 -16.26 7.34
C GLN A 203 18.60 -17.67 7.88
N GLU A 204 18.13 -18.05 9.07
CA GLU A 204 18.37 -19.38 9.62
C GLU A 204 17.88 -20.50 8.68
N VAL A 205 16.71 -20.32 8.06
CA VAL A 205 16.16 -21.28 7.09
C VAL A 205 17.02 -21.32 5.83
N PHE A 206 17.43 -20.16 5.33
CA PHE A 206 18.31 -20.03 4.17
C PHE A 206 19.64 -20.76 4.41
N ASP A 207 20.33 -20.45 5.51
CA ASP A 207 21.63 -21.04 5.85
C ASP A 207 21.55 -22.56 6.03
N LYS A 208 20.47 -23.03 6.67
CA LYS A 208 20.24 -24.45 6.92
C LYS A 208 19.98 -25.26 5.64
N TRP A 209 19.29 -24.67 4.68
CA TRP A 209 18.78 -25.37 3.50
C TRP A 209 19.56 -25.10 2.22
N LYS A 210 20.33 -24.01 2.16
CA LYS A 210 21.20 -23.66 1.03
C LYS A 210 22.17 -24.81 0.72
N GLY A 211 22.22 -25.24 -0.54
CA GLY A 211 23.05 -26.34 -1.02
C GLY A 211 22.57 -27.75 -0.61
N ARG A 212 21.52 -27.86 0.20
CA ARG A 212 20.93 -29.14 0.63
C ARG A 212 19.54 -29.38 0.04
N ARG A 213 18.68 -28.40 0.12
CA ARG A 213 17.28 -28.46 -0.33
C ARG A 213 17.00 -27.56 -1.52
N PHE A 214 17.75 -26.49 -1.69
CA PHE A 214 17.62 -25.57 -2.82
C PHE A 214 18.96 -24.96 -3.20
N LYS A 215 19.03 -24.45 -4.44
CA LYS A 215 20.17 -23.70 -4.94
C LYS A 215 19.96 -22.22 -4.68
N ALA A 216 20.91 -21.57 -4.00
CA ALA A 216 20.86 -20.14 -3.82
C ALA A 216 20.90 -19.41 -5.18
N SER A 217 20.10 -18.37 -5.30
CA SER A 217 19.97 -17.56 -6.51
C SER A 217 20.03 -16.07 -6.17
N VAL A 218 20.24 -15.22 -7.15
CA VAL A 218 20.17 -13.76 -6.99
C VAL A 218 18.87 -13.38 -6.25
N LYS A 219 17.74 -14.02 -6.61
CA LYS A 219 16.45 -13.73 -5.98
C LYS A 219 16.39 -14.08 -4.51
N ALA A 220 16.97 -15.21 -4.09
CA ALA A 220 17.01 -15.61 -2.67
C ALA A 220 17.80 -14.57 -1.85
N TYR A 221 18.95 -14.16 -2.35
CA TYR A 221 19.76 -13.12 -1.71
C TYR A 221 19.07 -11.77 -1.68
N THR A 222 18.43 -11.33 -2.78
CA THR A 222 17.70 -10.06 -2.80
C THR A 222 16.54 -10.01 -1.80
N ILE A 223 15.83 -11.12 -1.56
CA ILE A 223 14.80 -11.23 -0.53
C ILE A 223 15.38 -10.98 0.87
N LEU A 224 16.54 -11.60 1.19
CA LEU A 224 17.21 -11.40 2.48
C LEU A 224 17.76 -9.98 2.62
N LEU A 225 18.39 -9.44 1.57
CA LEU A 225 18.87 -8.05 1.54
C LEU A 225 17.72 -7.07 1.77
N GLU A 226 16.58 -7.25 1.10
CA GLU A 226 15.39 -6.40 1.30
C GLU A 226 14.89 -6.51 2.74
N GLY A 227 14.83 -7.73 3.29
CA GLY A 227 14.41 -7.97 4.67
C GLY A 227 15.29 -7.24 5.68
N TRP A 228 16.60 -7.42 5.63
CA TRP A 228 17.54 -6.73 6.53
C TRP A 228 17.58 -5.22 6.31
N GLY A 229 17.38 -4.77 5.05
CA GLY A 229 17.24 -3.36 4.71
C GLY A 229 16.00 -2.72 5.35
N VAL A 230 14.87 -3.42 5.37
CA VAL A 230 13.63 -2.96 6.04
C VAL A 230 13.83 -2.87 7.56
N GLU A 231 14.51 -3.84 8.17
CA GLU A 231 14.86 -3.82 9.60
C GLU A 231 15.98 -2.82 9.94
N LYS A 232 16.57 -2.17 8.92
CA LYS A 232 17.68 -1.21 9.06
C LYS A 232 18.93 -1.81 9.72
N ASN A 233 19.12 -3.10 9.62
CA ASN A 233 20.28 -3.79 10.15
C ASN A 233 21.37 -3.88 9.09
N LEU A 234 22.16 -2.82 8.97
CA LEU A 234 23.22 -2.74 7.95
C LEU A 234 24.35 -3.74 8.15
N LEU A 235 24.60 -4.19 9.39
CA LEU A 235 25.63 -5.21 9.64
C LEU A 235 25.26 -6.50 8.93
N ARG A 236 24.06 -7.02 9.18
CA ARG A 236 23.55 -8.23 8.53
C ARG A 236 23.36 -8.06 7.03
N LEU A 237 22.87 -6.89 6.60
CA LEU A 237 22.74 -6.57 5.19
C LEU A 237 24.09 -6.74 4.45
N ASN A 238 25.17 -6.21 5.02
CA ASN A 238 26.51 -6.29 4.42
C ASN A 238 27.11 -7.71 4.50
N GLU A 239 26.78 -8.48 5.54
CA GLU A 239 27.16 -9.88 5.63
C GLU A 239 26.52 -10.68 4.51
N VAL A 240 25.21 -10.53 4.29
CA VAL A 240 24.47 -11.22 3.21
C VAL A 240 24.98 -10.80 1.84
N TYR A 241 25.31 -9.52 1.64
CA TYR A 241 25.90 -9.05 0.39
C TYR A 241 27.26 -9.68 0.10
N ARG A 242 28.14 -9.78 1.14
CA ARG A 242 29.44 -10.45 1.00
C ARG A 242 29.28 -11.94 0.74
N GLU A 243 28.35 -12.61 1.44
CA GLU A 243 28.05 -14.02 1.24
C GLU A 243 27.60 -14.28 -0.20
N MET A 244 26.73 -13.44 -0.74
CA MET A 244 26.30 -13.50 -2.15
C MET A 244 27.49 -13.49 -3.11
N MET A 245 28.46 -12.59 -2.88
CA MET A 245 29.68 -12.50 -3.68
C MET A 245 30.60 -13.73 -3.50
N CYS A 246 30.75 -14.23 -2.27
CA CYS A 246 31.55 -15.44 -1.98
C CYS A 246 30.96 -16.70 -2.63
N ASP A 247 29.65 -16.78 -2.78
CA ASP A 247 28.97 -17.86 -3.50
C ASP A 247 29.10 -17.72 -5.04
N GLY A 248 29.79 -16.71 -5.54
CA GLY A 248 29.95 -16.45 -6.97
C GLY A 248 28.67 -15.95 -7.65
N ILE A 249 27.72 -15.43 -6.86
CA ILE A 249 26.46 -14.89 -7.37
C ILE A 249 26.63 -13.37 -7.49
N GLU A 250 26.66 -12.87 -8.74
CA GLU A 250 26.82 -11.46 -9.00
C GLU A 250 25.52 -10.67 -8.66
N PRO A 251 25.64 -9.54 -7.91
CA PRO A 251 24.53 -8.66 -7.66
C PRO A 251 24.00 -8.04 -8.96
N ASP A 252 22.69 -8.01 -9.09
CA ASP A 252 21.99 -7.38 -10.20
C ASP A 252 21.53 -5.95 -9.84
N VAL A 253 20.83 -5.29 -10.78
CA VAL A 253 20.28 -3.95 -10.58
C VAL A 253 19.34 -3.85 -9.37
N VAL A 254 18.63 -4.94 -9.05
CA VAL A 254 17.71 -4.99 -7.90
C VAL A 254 18.50 -5.05 -6.60
N SER A 255 19.55 -5.88 -6.53
CA SER A 255 20.44 -5.99 -5.38
C SER A 255 21.08 -4.63 -5.04
N TYR A 256 21.65 -3.94 -6.04
CA TYR A 256 22.22 -2.60 -5.85
C TYR A 256 21.15 -1.59 -5.41
N GLY A 257 19.97 -1.62 -6.04
CA GLY A 257 18.86 -0.75 -5.65
C GLY A 257 18.44 -0.90 -4.20
N ILE A 258 18.37 -2.15 -3.70
CA ILE A 258 18.07 -2.46 -2.30
C ILE A 258 19.16 -1.93 -1.36
N MET A 259 20.44 -2.17 -1.70
CA MET A 259 21.58 -1.68 -0.91
C MET A 259 21.57 -0.16 -0.80
N ILE A 260 21.46 0.55 -1.92
CA ILE A 260 21.38 2.01 -1.99
C ILE A 260 20.20 2.52 -1.15
N HIS A 261 19.02 1.91 -1.30
CA HIS A 261 17.84 2.30 -0.54
C HIS A 261 18.03 2.08 0.97
N ALA A 262 18.61 0.95 1.38
CA ALA A 262 18.87 0.64 2.78
C ALA A 262 19.84 1.65 3.41
N TYR A 263 20.93 1.99 2.72
CA TYR A 263 21.88 3.01 3.18
C TYR A 263 21.22 4.39 3.29
N CYS A 264 20.44 4.81 2.29
CA CYS A 264 19.69 6.07 2.35
C CYS A 264 18.70 6.10 3.53
N LYS A 265 18.03 4.99 3.85
CA LYS A 265 17.09 4.89 4.98
C LYS A 265 17.71 5.10 6.35
N VAL A 266 18.98 4.77 6.50
CA VAL A 266 19.74 5.00 7.75
C VAL A 266 20.68 6.21 7.67
N LYS A 267 20.52 7.05 6.64
CA LYS A 267 21.25 8.29 6.41
C LYS A 267 22.76 8.11 6.15
N LYS A 268 23.15 6.95 5.64
CA LYS A 268 24.51 6.65 5.21
C LYS A 268 24.65 6.89 3.69
N TYR A 269 24.68 8.16 3.33
CA TYR A 269 24.61 8.57 1.92
C TYR A 269 25.92 8.35 1.17
N ASP A 270 27.06 8.44 1.85
CA ASP A 270 28.36 8.22 1.21
C ASP A 270 28.51 6.74 0.83
N GLU A 271 28.08 5.83 1.68
CA GLU A 271 28.02 4.39 1.35
C GLU A 271 27.01 4.09 0.23
N ALA A 272 25.87 4.80 0.20
CA ALA A 272 24.91 4.69 -0.91
C ALA A 272 25.51 5.15 -2.23
N ILE A 273 26.30 6.23 -2.21
CA ILE A 273 27.04 6.75 -3.38
C ILE A 273 28.12 5.76 -3.84
N GLU A 274 28.85 5.13 -2.90
CA GLU A 274 29.85 4.11 -3.28
C GLU A 274 29.21 2.88 -3.92
N MET A 275 28.03 2.44 -3.44
CA MET A 275 27.29 1.38 -4.09
C MET A 275 26.85 1.75 -5.51
N PHE A 276 26.43 3.00 -5.71
CA PHE A 276 26.09 3.49 -7.05
C PHE A 276 27.32 3.49 -7.98
N LYS A 277 28.47 3.98 -7.51
CA LYS A 277 29.72 3.95 -8.27
C LYS A 277 30.20 2.53 -8.58
N GLU A 278 30.01 1.59 -7.64
CA GLU A 278 30.32 0.17 -7.88
C GLU A 278 29.44 -0.41 -8.98
N MET A 279 28.13 -0.11 -8.93
CA MET A 279 27.18 -0.49 -9.97
C MET A 279 27.59 0.04 -11.36
N GLU A 280 28.04 1.31 -11.44
CA GLU A 280 28.54 1.90 -12.69
C GLU A 280 29.84 1.21 -13.15
N ARG A 281 30.81 0.95 -12.25
CA ARG A 281 32.05 0.23 -12.57
C ARG A 281 31.79 -1.15 -13.17
N LYS A 282 30.74 -1.85 -12.67
CA LYS A 282 30.28 -3.13 -13.21
C LYS A 282 29.43 -2.99 -14.48
N LYS A 283 29.28 -1.79 -15.02
CA LYS A 283 28.46 -1.49 -16.21
C LYS A 283 26.99 -1.90 -16.07
N ILE A 284 26.48 -1.95 -14.84
CA ILE A 284 25.07 -2.20 -14.57
C ILE A 284 24.34 -0.86 -14.66
N LYS A 285 23.38 -0.74 -15.59
CA LYS A 285 22.64 0.50 -15.81
C LYS A 285 21.67 0.75 -14.64
N ALA A 286 21.83 1.87 -13.94
CA ALA A 286 20.94 2.27 -12.85
C ALA A 286 19.53 2.56 -13.40
N THR A 287 18.50 2.14 -12.67
CA THR A 287 17.09 2.41 -13.01
C THR A 287 16.67 3.80 -12.54
N PRO A 288 15.57 4.38 -13.08
CA PRO A 288 14.99 5.63 -12.58
C PRO A 288 14.74 5.62 -11.07
N HIS A 289 14.35 4.45 -10.52
CA HIS A 289 14.13 4.28 -9.08
C HIS A 289 15.41 4.47 -8.24
N VAL A 290 16.57 4.03 -8.72
CA VAL A 290 17.86 4.22 -8.05
C VAL A 290 18.22 5.71 -8.00
N TYR A 291 18.08 6.42 -9.12
CA TYR A 291 18.29 7.87 -9.17
C TYR A 291 17.33 8.60 -8.20
N CYS A 292 16.05 8.27 -8.26
CA CYS A 292 15.03 8.84 -7.37
C CYS A 292 15.38 8.64 -5.89
N THR A 293 15.84 7.45 -5.51
CA THR A 293 16.26 7.12 -4.14
C THR A 293 17.41 7.99 -3.67
N LEU A 294 18.47 8.15 -4.50
CA LEU A 294 19.61 8.99 -4.18
C LEU A 294 19.23 10.48 -4.10
N ILE A 295 18.48 10.99 -5.09
CA ILE A 295 18.04 12.39 -5.12
C ILE A 295 17.21 12.71 -3.86
N ASN A 296 16.24 11.86 -3.51
CA ASN A 296 15.42 12.05 -2.30
C ASN A 296 16.26 11.99 -1.02
N GLY A 297 17.16 11.01 -0.92
CA GLY A 297 18.03 10.85 0.24
C GLY A 297 18.92 12.07 0.44
N LEU A 298 19.70 12.43 -0.57
CA LEU A 298 20.61 13.58 -0.54
C LEU A 298 19.86 14.89 -0.34
N GLY A 299 18.72 15.07 -1.01
CA GLY A 299 17.87 16.25 -0.85
C GLY A 299 17.38 16.43 0.58
N SER A 300 16.95 15.35 1.26
CA SER A 300 16.47 15.39 2.65
C SER A 300 17.54 15.84 3.65
N GLU A 301 18.82 15.61 3.34
CA GLU A 301 19.97 16.07 4.13
C GLU A 301 20.58 17.39 3.61
N LYS A 302 19.86 18.06 2.70
CA LYS A 302 20.30 19.33 2.10
C LYS A 302 21.61 19.25 1.29
N ARG A 303 22.01 18.05 0.88
CA ARG A 303 23.15 17.82 -0.04
C ARG A 303 22.71 18.10 -1.49
N LEU A 304 22.26 19.34 -1.73
CA LEU A 304 21.59 19.74 -2.99
C LEU A 304 22.47 19.60 -4.21
N VAL A 305 23.75 19.93 -4.10
CA VAL A 305 24.72 19.85 -5.23
C VAL A 305 24.84 18.42 -5.72
N GLU A 306 24.89 17.48 -4.81
CA GLU A 306 24.97 16.06 -5.15
C GLU A 306 23.64 15.53 -5.70
N ALA A 307 22.51 15.94 -5.10
CA ALA A 307 21.19 15.61 -5.63
C ALA A 307 21.02 16.10 -7.07
N LEU A 308 21.46 17.32 -7.40
CA LEU A 308 21.48 17.87 -8.74
C LEU A 308 22.36 17.04 -9.68
N LYS A 309 23.54 16.62 -9.24
CA LYS A 309 24.42 15.77 -10.06
C LYS A 309 23.69 14.48 -10.48
N TYR A 310 23.02 13.79 -9.57
CA TYR A 310 22.29 12.56 -9.90
C TYR A 310 21.05 12.83 -10.75
N PHE A 311 20.42 13.99 -10.60
CA PHE A 311 19.31 14.38 -11.45
C PHE A 311 19.75 14.64 -12.89
N GLU A 312 20.89 15.32 -13.11
CA GLU A 312 21.47 15.51 -14.44
C GLU A 312 21.94 14.18 -15.07
N LEU A 313 22.54 13.29 -14.28
CA LEU A 313 22.87 11.94 -14.73
C LEU A 313 21.62 11.17 -15.19
N TYR A 314 20.51 11.30 -14.43
CA TYR A 314 19.23 10.71 -14.83
C TYR A 314 18.75 11.28 -16.18
N LYS A 315 18.74 12.59 -16.35
CA LYS A 315 18.34 13.23 -17.63
C LYS A 315 19.20 12.77 -18.80
N GLY A 316 20.47 12.55 -18.58
CA GLY A 316 21.42 12.04 -19.60
C GLY A 316 21.39 10.52 -19.81
N SER A 317 20.67 9.75 -19.01
CA SER A 317 20.69 8.29 -19.02
C SER A 317 19.92 7.62 -20.16
N GLY A 318 19.13 8.41 -20.93
CA GLY A 318 18.28 7.91 -22.02
C GLY A 318 17.00 7.24 -21.60
N PHE A 319 16.62 7.32 -20.32
CA PHE A 319 15.27 6.94 -19.87
C PHE A 319 14.26 8.04 -20.20
N GLU A 320 12.99 7.66 -20.35
CA GLU A 320 11.93 8.63 -20.37
C GLU A 320 11.88 9.40 -19.05
N LEU A 321 11.66 10.70 -19.14
CA LEU A 321 11.56 11.55 -17.98
C LEU A 321 10.23 11.27 -17.25
N GLU A 322 10.31 10.95 -15.98
CA GLU A 322 9.14 10.54 -15.18
C GLU A 322 8.83 11.54 -14.07
N VAL A 323 7.54 11.77 -13.83
CA VAL A 323 7.04 12.70 -12.81
C VAL A 323 7.64 12.43 -11.43
N PHE A 324 7.81 11.17 -11.05
CA PHE A 324 8.29 10.84 -9.70
C PHE A 324 9.76 11.24 -9.48
N THR A 325 10.62 11.20 -10.51
CA THR A 325 12.02 11.64 -10.39
C THR A 325 12.10 13.16 -10.32
N TYR A 326 11.28 13.86 -11.09
CA TYR A 326 11.13 15.30 -10.95
C TYR A 326 10.61 15.70 -9.57
N ASN A 327 9.61 15.01 -9.05
CA ASN A 327 9.10 15.23 -7.69
C ASN A 327 10.18 15.05 -6.62
N SER A 328 11.11 14.12 -6.82
CA SER A 328 12.25 13.94 -5.92
C SER A 328 13.16 15.17 -5.92
N MET A 329 13.41 15.75 -7.09
CA MET A 329 14.21 16.96 -7.20
C MET A 329 13.49 18.22 -6.71
N VAL A 330 12.16 18.34 -6.97
CA VAL A 330 11.31 19.38 -6.35
C VAL A 330 11.43 19.29 -4.83
N GLY A 331 11.34 18.08 -4.26
CA GLY A 331 11.54 17.84 -2.84
C GLY A 331 12.92 18.29 -2.35
N ALA A 332 14.00 17.98 -3.08
CA ALA A 332 15.35 18.38 -2.72
C ALA A 332 15.52 19.92 -2.67
N TYR A 333 14.96 20.64 -3.64
CA TYR A 333 14.92 22.10 -3.60
C TYR A 333 14.11 22.62 -2.40
N CYS A 334 12.94 22.04 -2.15
CA CYS A 334 12.08 22.42 -1.01
C CYS A 334 12.77 22.17 0.33
N TRP A 335 13.45 21.03 0.52
CA TRP A 335 14.26 20.77 1.74
C TRP A 335 15.37 21.78 1.96
N SER A 336 15.94 22.29 0.87
CA SER A 336 16.98 23.32 0.88
C SER A 336 16.42 24.75 0.94
N MET A 337 15.10 24.92 1.11
CA MET A 337 14.38 26.20 1.12
C MET A 337 14.54 27.02 -0.18
N ARG A 338 14.90 26.39 -1.27
CA ARG A 338 15.05 27.02 -2.60
C ARG A 338 13.76 26.89 -3.40
N MET A 339 12.70 27.55 -2.92
CA MET A 339 11.34 27.44 -3.50
C MET A 339 11.28 27.96 -4.94
N ASP A 340 12.02 29.02 -5.27
CA ASP A 340 12.03 29.58 -6.63
C ASP A 340 12.57 28.57 -7.65
N ASP A 341 13.57 27.79 -7.28
CA ASP A 341 14.11 26.75 -8.14
C ASP A 341 13.17 25.53 -8.23
N ALA A 342 12.45 25.22 -7.14
CA ALA A 342 11.36 24.23 -7.19
C ALA A 342 10.27 24.66 -8.19
N TYR A 343 9.86 25.93 -8.20
CA TYR A 343 8.89 26.45 -9.17
C TYR A 343 9.42 26.45 -10.60
N LYS A 344 10.70 26.81 -10.82
CA LYS A 344 11.33 26.72 -12.15
C LYS A 344 11.30 25.27 -12.65
N LEU A 345 11.55 24.29 -11.78
CA LEU A 345 11.50 22.89 -12.15
C LEU A 345 10.08 22.42 -12.50
N VAL A 346 9.05 22.89 -11.79
CA VAL A 346 7.66 22.64 -12.15
C VAL A 346 7.31 23.25 -13.51
N HIS A 347 7.84 24.45 -13.83
CA HIS A 347 7.72 25.02 -15.17
C HIS A 347 8.44 24.18 -16.25
N GLU A 348 9.61 23.62 -15.94
CA GLU A 348 10.30 22.69 -16.82
C GLU A 348 9.46 21.45 -17.09
N MET A 349 8.84 20.85 -16.04
CA MET A 349 7.94 19.70 -16.19
C MET A 349 6.81 19.97 -17.20
N ARG A 350 6.19 21.15 -17.14
CA ARG A 350 5.14 21.55 -18.11
C ARG A 350 5.68 21.63 -19.52
N ARG A 351 6.88 22.24 -19.73
CA ARG A 351 7.51 22.36 -21.05
C ARG A 351 7.86 21.01 -21.64
N CYS A 352 8.31 20.08 -20.81
CA CYS A 352 8.68 18.72 -21.23
C CYS A 352 7.46 17.81 -21.42
N LYS A 353 6.23 18.32 -21.30
CA LYS A 353 4.97 17.56 -21.39
C LYS A 353 4.85 16.43 -20.38
N ILE A 354 5.66 16.43 -19.33
CA ILE A 354 5.54 15.48 -18.21
C ILE A 354 4.37 15.90 -17.32
N GLY A 355 4.21 17.22 -17.11
CA GLY A 355 3.23 17.82 -16.24
C GLY A 355 3.48 17.56 -14.74
N PRO A 356 3.18 18.51 -13.86
CA PRO A 356 3.08 18.21 -12.43
C PRO A 356 1.86 17.33 -12.16
N ASN A 357 1.84 16.68 -11.02
CA ASN A 357 0.67 15.96 -10.50
C ASN A 357 0.34 16.45 -9.08
N THR A 358 -0.77 15.99 -8.51
CA THR A 358 -1.16 16.38 -7.14
C THR A 358 -0.03 16.19 -6.14
N ARG A 359 0.77 15.12 -6.27
CA ARG A 359 1.91 14.86 -5.39
C ARG A 359 2.99 15.95 -5.48
N THR A 360 3.22 16.53 -6.65
CA THR A 360 4.16 17.66 -6.84
C THR A 360 3.76 18.83 -5.95
N TYR A 361 2.47 19.17 -5.97
CA TYR A 361 1.92 20.26 -5.15
C TYR A 361 1.90 19.93 -3.66
N ASP A 362 1.55 18.70 -3.28
CA ASP A 362 1.60 18.25 -1.88
C ASP A 362 3.01 18.39 -1.29
N ILE A 363 4.07 18.10 -2.06
CA ILE A 363 5.45 18.31 -1.63
C ILE A 363 5.72 19.80 -1.38
N ILE A 364 5.34 20.67 -2.31
CA ILE A 364 5.53 22.12 -2.19
C ILE A 364 4.76 22.67 -0.99
N LEU A 365 3.47 22.31 -0.87
CA LEU A 365 2.62 22.71 0.26
C LEU A 365 3.19 22.30 1.60
N HIS A 366 3.62 21.04 1.73
CA HIS A 366 4.23 20.54 2.95
C HIS A 366 5.44 21.38 3.40
N HIS A 367 6.31 21.74 2.46
CA HIS A 367 7.52 22.52 2.76
C HIS A 367 7.24 24.00 3.00
N LEU A 368 6.28 24.60 2.30
CA LEU A 368 5.83 25.98 2.58
C LEU A 368 5.25 26.08 3.98
N ILE A 369 4.41 25.13 4.38
CA ILE A 369 3.83 25.08 5.73
C ILE A 369 4.93 24.91 6.79
N ARG A 370 5.88 24.00 6.56
CA ARG A 370 7.01 23.80 7.45
C ARG A 370 7.91 25.05 7.55
N GLY A 371 8.02 25.81 6.46
CA GLY A 371 8.72 27.10 6.41
C GLY A 371 7.90 28.30 6.92
N ARG A 372 6.70 28.06 7.47
CA ARG A 372 5.74 29.10 7.93
C ARG A 372 5.34 30.11 6.85
N ARG A 373 5.36 29.70 5.57
CA ARG A 373 4.95 30.52 4.42
C ARG A 373 3.46 30.26 4.08
N MET A 374 2.56 30.53 5.06
CA MET A 374 1.16 30.08 4.99
C MET A 374 0.37 30.74 3.87
N ASN A 375 0.57 32.03 3.61
CA ASN A 375 -0.13 32.74 2.54
C ASN A 375 0.24 32.21 1.17
N GLU A 376 1.49 31.85 0.98
CA GLU A 376 1.97 31.25 -0.25
C GLU A 376 1.45 29.81 -0.40
N ALA A 377 1.45 29.01 0.68
CA ALA A 377 0.85 27.69 0.68
C ALA A 377 -0.62 27.74 0.26
N TYR A 378 -1.39 28.69 0.79
CA TYR A 378 -2.78 28.88 0.39
C TYR A 378 -2.92 29.31 -1.09
N SER A 379 -2.05 30.23 -1.57
CA SER A 379 -2.03 30.62 -2.98
C SER A 379 -1.72 29.43 -3.91
N VAL A 380 -0.75 28.58 -3.54
CA VAL A 380 -0.40 27.37 -4.29
C VAL A 380 -1.57 26.38 -4.30
N PHE A 381 -2.22 26.18 -3.15
CA PHE A 381 -3.40 25.32 -3.04
C PHE A 381 -4.55 25.78 -3.95
N GLN A 382 -4.81 27.08 -4.00
CA GLN A 382 -5.89 27.64 -4.86
C GLN A 382 -5.60 27.46 -6.36
N LYS A 383 -4.33 27.51 -6.75
CA LYS A 383 -3.89 27.46 -8.15
C LYS A 383 -3.53 26.07 -8.64
N MET A 384 -3.44 25.07 -7.78
CA MET A 384 -2.98 23.75 -8.21
C MET A 384 -3.92 23.08 -9.23
N SER A 385 -5.21 23.36 -9.14
CA SER A 385 -6.22 22.85 -10.10
C SER A 385 -6.14 23.51 -11.48
N ASP A 386 -5.31 24.55 -11.66
CA ASP A 386 -5.05 25.15 -12.98
C ASP A 386 -4.24 24.18 -13.87
N ASP A 387 -3.49 23.26 -13.25
CA ASP A 387 -2.80 22.19 -13.97
C ASP A 387 -3.70 20.95 -14.12
N PRO A 388 -3.82 20.38 -15.32
CA PRO A 388 -4.65 19.20 -15.56
C PRO A 388 -4.22 18.01 -14.69
N GLY A 389 -5.16 17.39 -13.99
CA GLY A 389 -4.92 16.23 -13.13
C GLY A 389 -4.29 16.56 -11.77
N CYS A 390 -4.23 17.85 -11.40
CA CYS A 390 -3.72 18.32 -10.10
C CYS A 390 -4.83 18.72 -9.13
N GLU A 391 -5.99 18.09 -9.22
CA GLU A 391 -7.08 18.33 -8.28
C GLU A 391 -6.67 17.96 -6.84
N PRO A 392 -7.02 18.79 -5.84
CA PRO A 392 -6.77 18.48 -4.45
C PRO A 392 -7.39 17.14 -4.04
N THR A 393 -6.59 16.29 -3.46
CA THR A 393 -7.03 15.00 -2.88
C THR A 393 -7.43 15.17 -1.41
N ILE A 394 -7.99 14.12 -0.82
CA ILE A 394 -8.23 14.06 0.62
C ILE A 394 -6.98 14.49 1.41
N SER A 395 -5.80 13.95 1.03
CA SER A 395 -4.52 14.29 1.69
C SER A 395 -4.19 15.78 1.56
N THR A 396 -4.43 16.39 0.40
CA THR A 396 -4.19 17.82 0.17
C THR A 396 -5.07 18.68 1.08
N TYR A 397 -6.37 18.36 1.15
CA TYR A 397 -7.29 19.03 2.05
C TYR A 397 -6.92 18.85 3.52
N GLU A 398 -6.53 17.63 3.94
CA GLU A 398 -6.05 17.35 5.29
C GLU A 398 -4.83 18.18 5.69
N ILE A 399 -3.87 18.34 4.77
CA ILE A 399 -2.69 19.19 4.98
C ILE A 399 -3.11 20.64 5.22
N MET A 400 -4.04 21.18 4.41
CA MET A 400 -4.50 22.56 4.51
C MET A 400 -5.35 22.82 5.75
N VAL A 401 -6.30 21.94 6.08
CA VAL A 401 -7.11 22.03 7.30
C VAL A 401 -6.19 22.01 8.53
N ARG A 402 -5.24 21.07 8.60
CA ARG A 402 -4.28 20.99 9.70
C ARG A 402 -3.40 22.22 9.81
N MET A 403 -2.97 22.78 8.69
CA MET A 403 -2.19 24.02 8.67
C MET A 403 -2.94 25.16 9.36
N PHE A 404 -4.17 25.42 8.94
CA PHE A 404 -4.97 26.51 9.49
C PHE A 404 -5.36 26.27 10.96
N CYS A 405 -5.67 25.03 11.33
CA CYS A 405 -5.93 24.63 12.71
C CYS A 405 -4.71 24.83 13.63
N ASN A 406 -3.50 24.62 13.14
CA ASN A 406 -2.28 24.83 13.92
C ASN A 406 -1.89 26.31 14.08
N GLU A 407 -2.39 27.18 13.21
CA GLU A 407 -2.18 28.63 13.26
C GLU A 407 -3.37 29.36 13.92
N ASP A 408 -4.27 28.62 14.58
CA ASP A 408 -5.48 29.09 15.24
C ASP A 408 -6.39 29.92 14.32
N ARG A 409 -6.35 29.59 13.01
CA ARG A 409 -7.20 30.21 11.97
C ARG A 409 -8.31 29.26 11.55
N ILE A 410 -9.19 28.93 12.51
CA ILE A 410 -10.29 27.97 12.28
C ILE A 410 -11.23 28.44 11.18
N ASP A 411 -11.46 29.76 11.03
CA ASP A 411 -12.23 30.35 9.95
C ASP A 411 -11.76 29.89 8.55
N MET A 412 -10.45 29.88 8.34
CA MET A 412 -9.85 29.43 7.10
C MET A 412 -9.88 27.90 6.97
N ALA A 413 -9.71 27.17 8.07
CA ALA A 413 -9.86 25.71 8.08
C ALA A 413 -11.28 25.30 7.64
N LEU A 414 -12.30 26.00 8.11
CA LEU A 414 -13.70 25.78 7.72
C LEU A 414 -13.95 26.09 6.26
N ARG A 415 -13.39 27.19 5.71
CA ARG A 415 -13.48 27.47 4.27
C ARG A 415 -12.90 26.34 3.42
N VAL A 416 -11.75 25.81 3.79
CA VAL A 416 -11.12 24.65 3.12
C VAL A 416 -11.99 23.40 3.25
N TRP A 417 -12.58 23.20 4.42
CA TRP A 417 -13.51 22.09 4.69
C TRP A 417 -14.77 22.17 3.80
N ASP A 418 -15.38 23.34 3.71
CA ASP A 418 -16.56 23.55 2.87
C ASP A 418 -16.21 23.36 1.39
N GLN A 419 -15.05 23.86 0.95
CA GLN A 419 -14.55 23.64 -0.41
C GLN A 419 -14.36 22.14 -0.70
N MET A 420 -13.82 21.37 0.26
CA MET A 420 -13.67 19.93 0.13
C MET A 420 -15.03 19.23 -0.06
N LYS A 421 -16.02 19.58 0.78
CA LYS A 421 -17.38 19.02 0.69
C LYS A 421 -18.07 19.43 -0.63
N ALA A 422 -17.92 20.68 -1.06
CA ALA A 422 -18.49 21.19 -2.32
C ALA A 422 -17.91 20.47 -3.56
N LYS A 423 -16.66 20.01 -3.51
CA LYS A 423 -16.02 19.19 -4.54
C LYS A 423 -16.37 17.69 -4.43
N GLY A 424 -17.24 17.29 -3.51
CA GLY A 424 -17.64 15.91 -3.29
C GLY A 424 -16.55 15.04 -2.64
N VAL A 425 -15.51 15.65 -2.09
CA VAL A 425 -14.46 14.92 -1.35
C VAL A 425 -14.91 14.73 0.08
N LEU A 426 -15.11 13.46 0.50
CA LEU A 426 -15.56 13.15 1.85
C LEU A 426 -14.42 13.32 2.87
N PRO A 427 -14.65 14.04 3.99
CA PRO A 427 -13.67 14.18 5.05
C PRO A 427 -13.28 12.83 5.67
N GLY A 428 -11.98 12.65 5.90
CA GLY A 428 -11.44 11.47 6.57
C GLY A 428 -11.40 11.64 8.11
N MET A 429 -11.17 10.53 8.81
CA MET A 429 -11.02 10.50 10.27
C MET A 429 -9.99 11.53 10.79
N HIS A 430 -8.89 11.69 10.04
CA HIS A 430 -7.82 12.60 10.43
C HIS A 430 -8.24 14.09 10.35
N SER A 431 -9.01 14.45 9.33
CA SER A 431 -9.57 15.79 9.17
C SER A 431 -10.53 16.15 10.30
N PHE A 432 -11.46 15.23 10.63
CA PHE A 432 -12.38 15.39 11.77
C PHE A 432 -11.61 15.54 13.10
N SER A 433 -10.63 14.66 13.35
CA SER A 433 -9.83 14.71 14.58
C SER A 433 -9.11 16.05 14.73
N THR A 434 -8.57 16.59 13.64
CA THR A 434 -7.85 17.87 13.64
C THR A 434 -8.80 19.03 13.98
N LEU A 435 -9.97 19.12 13.31
CA LEU A 435 -10.94 20.18 13.57
C LEU A 435 -11.52 20.12 14.99
N ILE A 436 -11.98 18.92 15.43
CA ILE A 436 -12.56 18.73 16.74
C ILE A 436 -11.57 19.12 17.84
N ASN A 437 -10.30 18.69 17.75
CA ASN A 437 -9.28 19.07 18.70
C ASN A 437 -8.99 20.59 18.69
N SER A 438 -9.06 21.25 17.53
CA SER A 438 -8.91 22.70 17.45
C SER A 438 -10.07 23.45 18.08
N PHE A 439 -11.29 23.01 17.83
CA PHE A 439 -12.46 23.58 18.51
C PHE A 439 -12.42 23.40 20.04
N CYS A 440 -11.94 22.24 20.52
CA CYS A 440 -11.74 22.03 21.95
C CYS A 440 -10.70 23.00 22.53
N ARG A 441 -9.61 23.31 21.80
CA ARG A 441 -8.58 24.27 22.25
C ARG A 441 -9.11 25.71 22.32
N GLU A 442 -10.00 26.08 21.39
CA GLU A 442 -10.64 27.40 21.38
C GLU A 442 -11.90 27.51 22.24
N ASN A 443 -12.19 26.47 23.02
CA ASN A 443 -13.42 26.36 23.83
C ASN A 443 -14.72 26.47 23.04
N ARG A 444 -14.71 26.18 21.76
CA ARG A 444 -15.88 26.14 20.87
C ARG A 444 -16.53 24.75 20.90
N LEU A 445 -17.03 24.35 22.08
CA LEU A 445 -17.47 22.98 22.32
C LEU A 445 -18.73 22.56 21.55
N GLU A 446 -19.60 23.51 21.20
CA GLU A 446 -20.79 23.25 20.39
C GLU A 446 -20.41 22.83 18.97
N ASP A 447 -19.47 23.57 18.35
CA ASP A 447 -18.93 23.20 17.06
C ASP A 447 -18.21 21.84 17.11
N ALA A 448 -17.38 21.61 18.14
CA ALA A 448 -16.70 20.34 18.36
C ALA A 448 -17.70 19.15 18.43
N CYS A 449 -18.79 19.30 19.16
CA CYS A 449 -19.88 18.32 19.24
C CYS A 449 -20.58 18.11 17.90
N GLY A 450 -20.84 19.19 17.15
CA GLY A 450 -21.47 19.13 15.83
C GLY A 450 -20.64 18.31 14.84
N TYR A 451 -19.35 18.61 14.71
CA TYR A 451 -18.43 17.85 13.84
C TYR A 451 -18.19 16.42 14.34
N PHE A 452 -18.18 16.19 15.65
CA PHE A 452 -18.10 14.85 16.20
C PHE A 452 -19.35 14.03 15.85
N GLN A 453 -20.53 14.64 15.93
CA GLN A 453 -21.78 14.01 15.53
C GLN A 453 -21.81 13.71 14.02
N GLU A 454 -21.41 14.65 13.17
CA GLU A 454 -21.31 14.45 11.71
C GLU A 454 -20.41 13.23 11.40
N MET A 455 -19.27 13.11 12.08
CA MET A 455 -18.37 11.97 11.94
C MET A 455 -19.04 10.64 12.33
N LEU A 456 -19.80 10.62 13.44
CA LEU A 456 -20.54 9.41 13.87
C LEU A 456 -21.64 9.05 12.86
N ASP A 457 -22.34 10.04 12.30
CA ASP A 457 -23.41 9.84 11.33
C ASP A 457 -22.88 9.29 9.98
N MET A 458 -21.62 9.58 9.66
CA MET A 458 -20.88 8.94 8.57
C MET A 458 -20.41 7.52 8.89
N GLY A 459 -20.75 6.98 10.08
CA GLY A 459 -20.36 5.63 10.50
C GLY A 459 -18.91 5.49 10.95
N MET A 460 -18.19 6.59 11.14
CA MET A 460 -16.79 6.56 11.55
C MET A 460 -16.66 6.33 13.07
N ARG A 461 -15.81 5.40 13.46
CA ARG A 461 -15.51 5.14 14.88
C ARG A 461 -14.42 6.07 15.39
N PRO A 462 -14.71 6.90 16.41
CA PRO A 462 -13.72 7.85 16.92
C PRO A 462 -12.51 7.14 17.55
N PRO A 463 -11.28 7.64 17.30
CA PRO A 463 -10.11 7.23 18.07
C PRO A 463 -10.29 7.58 19.55
N VAL A 464 -9.86 6.69 20.45
CA VAL A 464 -9.96 6.90 21.90
C VAL A 464 -9.41 8.25 22.35
N PRO A 465 -8.20 8.67 21.94
CA PRO A 465 -7.63 9.97 22.37
C PRO A 465 -8.48 11.18 21.97
N MET A 466 -9.13 11.13 20.79
CA MET A 466 -9.97 12.24 20.32
C MET A 466 -11.23 12.38 21.18
N PHE A 467 -11.89 11.26 21.45
CA PHE A 467 -13.07 11.28 22.31
C PHE A 467 -12.74 11.67 23.74
N ASP A 468 -11.62 11.20 24.29
CA ASP A 468 -11.16 11.55 25.63
C ASP A 468 -10.85 13.06 25.77
N ASN A 469 -10.26 13.68 24.73
CA ASN A 469 -10.03 15.11 24.71
C ASN A 469 -11.35 15.90 24.69
N LEU A 470 -12.28 15.56 23.82
CA LEU A 470 -13.62 16.20 23.76
C LEU A 470 -14.38 16.00 25.07
N LYS A 471 -14.38 14.79 25.62
CA LYS A 471 -15.00 14.45 26.89
C LYS A 471 -14.45 15.31 28.04
N ARG A 472 -13.12 15.45 28.13
CA ARG A 472 -12.49 16.29 29.16
C ARG A 472 -12.93 17.73 29.04
N ALA A 473 -12.83 18.31 27.85
CA ALA A 473 -13.24 19.69 27.62
C ALA A 473 -14.73 19.94 27.97
N LEU A 474 -15.62 19.00 27.67
CA LEU A 474 -17.05 19.09 28.03
C LEU A 474 -17.27 18.98 29.54
N LEU A 475 -16.53 18.12 30.25
CA LEU A 475 -16.65 17.97 31.71
C LEU A 475 -16.13 19.19 32.42
N ASP A 476 -15.04 19.81 31.94
CA ASP A 476 -14.48 21.06 32.50
C ASP A 476 -15.50 22.22 32.43
N GLU A 477 -16.41 22.19 31.44
CA GLU A 477 -17.53 23.14 31.27
C GLU A 477 -18.87 22.65 31.89
N GLY A 478 -18.84 21.56 32.65
CA GLY A 478 -20.02 21.05 33.32
C GLY A 478 -21.11 20.41 32.42
N LYS A 479 -20.76 20.10 31.16
CA LYS A 479 -21.70 19.55 30.14
C LYS A 479 -21.82 18.01 30.20
N GLU A 480 -22.06 17.45 31.38
CA GLU A 480 -22.08 15.98 31.59
C GLU A 480 -23.15 15.25 30.75
N GLU A 481 -24.33 15.83 30.59
CA GLU A 481 -25.41 15.24 29.79
C GLU A 481 -25.01 15.08 28.31
N THR A 482 -24.28 16.05 27.76
CA THR A 482 -23.75 15.97 26.38
C THR A 482 -22.75 14.82 26.24
N VAL A 483 -21.90 14.63 27.26
CA VAL A 483 -20.92 13.51 27.27
C VAL A 483 -21.66 12.17 27.28
N LYS A 484 -22.73 12.01 28.12
CA LYS A 484 -23.51 10.78 28.16
C LYS A 484 -24.18 10.49 26.82
N ALA A 485 -24.78 11.51 26.19
CA ALA A 485 -25.42 11.37 24.88
C ALA A 485 -24.44 10.95 23.78
N LEU A 486 -23.26 11.57 23.71
CA LEU A 486 -22.22 11.21 22.74
C LEU A 486 -21.67 9.79 23.00
N TRP A 487 -21.45 9.43 24.26
CA TRP A 487 -21.00 8.09 24.64
C TRP A 487 -21.96 7.00 24.17
N GLN A 488 -23.27 7.20 24.38
CA GLN A 488 -24.29 6.23 23.95
C GLN A 488 -24.25 6.00 22.44
N LYS A 489 -24.02 7.07 21.64
CA LYS A 489 -23.90 6.96 20.20
C LYS A 489 -22.62 6.22 19.79
N VAL A 490 -21.50 6.49 20.45
CA VAL A 490 -20.23 5.76 20.22
C VAL A 490 -20.39 4.27 20.54
N GLU A 491 -21.03 3.93 21.67
CA GLU A 491 -21.29 2.55 22.05
C GLU A 491 -22.22 1.84 21.06
N LYS A 492 -23.22 2.53 20.53
CA LYS A 492 -24.10 1.98 19.50
C LYS A 492 -23.31 1.64 18.23
N LEU A 493 -22.39 2.50 17.80
CA LEU A 493 -21.49 2.23 16.66
C LEU A 493 -20.48 1.11 16.94
N ARG A 494 -19.99 0.97 18.19
CA ARG A 494 -19.10 -0.13 18.57
C ARG A 494 -19.77 -1.49 18.49
N LYS A 495 -21.07 -1.56 18.82
CA LYS A 495 -21.88 -2.78 18.78
C LYS A 495 -22.39 -3.11 17.38
N SER A 496 -22.40 -2.16 16.47
CA SER A 496 -22.73 -2.41 15.05
C SER A 496 -21.61 -3.20 14.39
N PRO A 497 -21.89 -4.28 13.64
CA PRO A 497 -20.87 -4.97 12.87
C PRO A 497 -20.25 -4.01 11.85
N LEU A 498 -18.92 -4.06 11.71
CA LEU A 498 -18.18 -3.28 10.70
C LEU A 498 -18.70 -3.64 9.31
N VAL A 499 -19.46 -2.75 8.71
CA VAL A 499 -19.71 -2.74 7.27
C VAL A 499 -18.55 -1.99 6.67
N GLY A 500 -17.56 -2.76 6.17
CA GLY A 500 -16.37 -2.25 5.48
C GLY A 500 -16.14 -3.06 4.23
#